data_af699c2a552139aa08d7fffb5bca6907
#
_entry.id   af699c2a552139aa08d7fffb5bca6907
#
_cell.length_a   1.000
_cell.length_b   1.000
_cell.length_c   1.000
_cell.angle_alpha   90.00
_cell.angle_beta   90.00
_cell.angle_gamma   90.00
#
_symmetry.space_group_name_H-M   'P 1'
#
loop_
_entity.id
_entity.type
_entity.pdbx_description
1 polymer ?
#
loop_
_entity_poly.entity_id
_entity_poly.type
_entity_poly.pdbx_seq_one_letter_code
_entity_poly.pdbx_strand_id
1 'polypeptide(L)'
;MIVDERMVTYIRSLERPENPVIEAIEQEALESFVPIIRKETQSFLKVMMLMNRPARVLEVGTAVGFSAILMSEYLPEGSRITTIENYEKGIPVARNNFKRAGK
;
A
#
# COMPACT_ATOMS: atom_id res chain seq x y z
N MET A 1 -7.06 -16.91 20.97
CA MET A 1 -6.60 -16.00 19.91
C MET A 1 -6.71 -14.56 20.40
N ILE A 2 -5.71 -13.75 20.12
CA ILE A 2 -5.68 -12.35 20.58
C ILE A 2 -6.73 -11.50 19.83
N VAL A 3 -7.02 -11.86 18.59
CA VAL A 3 -7.94 -11.10 17.73
C VAL A 3 -9.14 -11.97 17.38
N ASP A 4 -10.34 -11.41 17.56
CA ASP A 4 -11.58 -12.06 17.15
C ASP A 4 -11.82 -11.82 15.65
N GLU A 5 -11.93 -12.91 14.88
CA GLU A 5 -12.12 -12.85 13.42
C GLU A 5 -13.41 -12.12 13.02
N ARG A 6 -14.47 -12.19 13.83
CA ARG A 6 -15.71 -11.45 13.56
C ARG A 6 -15.49 -9.94 13.67
N MET A 7 -14.64 -9.51 14.61
CA MET A 7 -14.28 -8.11 14.77
C MET A 7 -13.46 -7.61 13.59
N VAL A 8 -12.51 -8.43 13.14
CA VAL A 8 -11.71 -8.12 11.94
C VAL A 8 -12.61 -7.97 10.73
N THR A 9 -13.54 -8.89 10.52
CA THR A 9 -14.49 -8.84 9.41
C THR A 9 -15.34 -7.57 9.48
N TYR A 10 -15.83 -7.22 10.66
CA TYR A 10 -16.62 -5.99 10.85
C TYR A 10 -15.81 -4.75 10.50
N ILE A 11 -14.59 -4.63 11.05
CA ILE A 11 -13.73 -3.47 10.81
C ILE A 11 -13.44 -3.35 9.31
N ARG A 12 -13.11 -4.45 8.65
CA ARG A 12 -12.83 -4.45 7.21
C ARG A 12 -14.06 -4.09 6.37
N SER A 13 -15.26 -4.39 6.84
CA SER A 13 -16.50 -4.04 6.14
C SER A 13 -16.71 -2.52 6.06
N LEU A 14 -16.05 -1.74 6.92
CA LEU A 14 -16.14 -0.29 6.94
C LEU A 14 -15.19 0.38 5.93
N GLU A 15 -14.28 -0.39 5.35
CA GLU A 15 -13.32 0.14 4.38
C GLU A 15 -14.00 0.52 3.07
N ARG A 16 -13.53 1.63 2.50
CA ARG A 16 -13.94 2.06 1.17
C ARG A 16 -13.03 1.43 0.12
N PRO A 17 -13.56 1.10 -1.06
CA PRO A 17 -12.71 0.61 -2.16
C PRO A 17 -11.67 1.64 -2.58
N GLU A 18 -10.48 1.16 -2.92
CA GLU A 18 -9.45 1.97 -3.55
C GLU A 18 -9.72 2.07 -5.05
N ASN A 19 -8.88 2.81 -5.77
CA ASN A 19 -9.01 2.84 -7.23
C ASN A 19 -8.71 1.45 -7.83
N PRO A 20 -9.21 1.18 -9.06
CA PRO A 20 -9.09 -0.17 -9.64
C PRO A 20 -7.67 -0.69 -9.78
N VAL A 21 -6.69 0.18 -10.01
CA VAL A 21 -5.28 -0.23 -10.16
C VAL A 21 -4.74 -0.71 -8.82
N ILE A 22 -5.01 0.02 -7.75
CA ILE A 22 -4.58 -0.36 -6.39
C ILE A 22 -5.23 -1.68 -5.97
N GLU A 23 -6.52 -1.83 -6.23
CA GLU A 23 -7.25 -3.08 -5.95
C GLU A 23 -6.66 -4.25 -6.71
N ALA A 24 -6.31 -4.07 -7.99
CA ALA A 24 -5.72 -5.11 -8.81
C ALA A 24 -4.33 -5.52 -8.29
N ILE A 25 -3.50 -4.56 -7.91
CA ILE A 25 -2.17 -4.84 -7.37
C ILE A 25 -2.28 -5.61 -6.04
N GLU A 26 -3.21 -5.22 -5.17
CA GLU A 26 -3.46 -5.93 -3.92
C GLU A 26 -3.87 -7.38 -4.19
N GLN A 27 -4.83 -7.58 -5.08
CA GLN A 27 -5.33 -8.91 -5.41
C GLN A 27 -4.25 -9.80 -6.00
N GLU A 28 -3.45 -9.27 -6.91
CA GLU A 28 -2.33 -10.00 -7.52
C GLU A 28 -1.28 -10.40 -6.48
N ALA A 29 -0.99 -9.51 -5.53
CA ALA A 29 -0.06 -9.81 -4.45
C ALA A 29 -0.59 -10.93 -3.54
N LEU A 30 -1.86 -10.88 -3.19
CA LEU A 30 -2.50 -11.92 -2.37
C LEU A 30 -2.51 -13.27 -3.08
N GLU A 31 -2.80 -13.30 -4.37
CA GLU A 31 -2.80 -14.52 -5.17
C GLU A 31 -1.40 -15.11 -5.33
N SER A 32 -0.38 -14.28 -5.36
CA SER A 32 1.03 -14.68 -5.49
C SER A 32 1.71 -14.94 -4.15
N PHE A 33 0.96 -14.86 -3.04
CA PHE A 33 1.46 -15.02 -1.68
C PHE A 33 2.59 -14.05 -1.32
N VAL A 34 2.60 -12.87 -1.92
CA VAL A 34 3.53 -11.80 -1.57
C VAL A 34 3.01 -11.11 -0.31
N PRO A 35 3.82 -11.00 0.75
CA PRO A 35 3.39 -10.29 1.95
C PRO A 35 3.18 -8.80 1.65
N ILE A 36 1.98 -8.31 1.95
CA ILE A 36 1.65 -6.89 1.91
C ILE A 36 0.99 -6.49 3.23
N ILE A 37 0.93 -5.21 3.48
CA ILE A 37 0.30 -4.69 4.70
C ILE A 37 -1.19 -5.01 4.71
N ARG A 38 -1.70 -5.34 5.91
CA ARG A 38 -3.11 -5.67 6.12
C ARG A 38 -3.99 -4.43 6.00
N LYS A 39 -5.29 -4.64 5.80
CA LYS A 39 -6.28 -3.56 5.66
C LYS A 39 -6.23 -2.55 6.81
N GLU A 40 -6.05 -3.02 8.04
CA GLU A 40 -5.99 -2.16 9.22
C GLU A 40 -4.77 -1.23 9.17
N THR A 41 -3.62 -1.75 8.75
CA THR A 41 -2.40 -0.95 8.56
C THR A 41 -2.57 0.02 7.39
N GLN A 42 -3.24 -0.41 6.31
CA GLN A 42 -3.55 0.46 5.18
C GLN A 42 -4.36 1.68 5.63
N SER A 43 -5.42 1.46 6.41
CA SER A 43 -6.24 2.54 6.97
C SER A 43 -5.43 3.48 7.86
N PHE A 44 -4.57 2.93 8.70
CA PHE A 44 -3.69 3.71 9.55
C PHE A 44 -2.77 4.61 8.73
N LEU A 45 -2.14 4.07 7.70
CA LEU A 45 -1.25 4.85 6.83
C LEU A 45 -2.01 5.96 6.10
N LYS A 46 -3.23 5.69 5.60
CA LYS A 46 -4.07 6.72 4.97
C LYS A 46 -4.31 7.89 5.90
N VAL A 47 -4.72 7.61 7.13
CA VAL A 47 -4.99 8.64 8.14
C VAL A 47 -3.72 9.42 8.45
N MET A 48 -2.58 8.75 8.61
CA MET A 48 -1.30 9.40 8.89
C MET A 48 -0.86 10.31 7.76
N MET A 49 -1.05 9.90 6.51
CA MET A 49 -0.73 10.74 5.35
C MET A 49 -1.63 11.97 5.30
N LEU A 50 -2.92 11.79 5.53
CA LEU A 50 -3.88 12.90 5.51
C LEU A 50 -3.67 13.89 6.65
N MET A 51 -3.31 13.41 7.85
CA MET A 51 -3.11 14.28 9.01
C MET A 51 -1.79 15.04 8.95
N ASN A 52 -0.72 14.37 8.56
CA ASN A 52 0.63 14.95 8.62
C ASN A 52 1.04 15.66 7.33
N ARG A 53 0.42 15.32 6.20
CA ARG A 53 0.71 15.91 4.89
C ARG A 53 2.22 15.97 4.60
N PRO A 54 2.96 14.86 4.72
CA PRO A 54 4.40 14.89 4.54
C PRO A 54 4.79 15.21 3.09
N ALA A 55 5.84 16.01 2.92
CA ALA A 55 6.39 16.28 1.59
C ALA A 55 7.31 15.16 1.11
N ARG A 56 7.86 14.39 2.04
CA ARG A 56 8.79 13.29 1.73
C ARG A 56 8.53 12.11 2.64
N VAL A 57 8.52 10.93 2.05
CA VAL A 57 8.37 9.66 2.78
C VAL A 57 9.52 8.75 2.41
N LEU A 58 10.08 8.08 3.40
CA LEU A 58 11.05 7.02 3.20
C LEU A 58 10.44 5.70 3.60
N GLU A 59 10.45 4.73 2.70
CA GLU A 59 9.98 3.38 2.97
C GLU A 59 11.13 2.38 2.82
N VAL A 60 11.24 1.47 3.76
CA VAL A 60 12.20 0.36 3.66
C VAL A 60 11.40 -0.92 3.42
N GLY A 61 11.66 -1.56 2.27
CA GLY A 61 10.91 -2.73 1.82
C GLY A 61 9.81 -2.35 0.84
N THR A 62 10.15 -2.29 -0.45
CA THR A 62 9.20 -1.92 -1.52
C THR A 62 8.22 -3.04 -1.82
N ALA A 63 8.68 -4.29 -1.75
CA ALA A 63 7.94 -5.48 -2.20
C ALA A 63 7.38 -5.26 -3.62
N VAL A 64 6.07 -5.34 -3.81
CA VAL A 64 5.44 -5.11 -5.12
C VAL A 64 5.09 -3.64 -5.37
N GLY A 65 5.42 -2.74 -4.45
CA GLY A 65 5.12 -1.31 -4.55
C GLY A 65 3.75 -0.91 -4.04
N PHE A 66 2.99 -1.84 -3.47
CA PHE A 66 1.61 -1.60 -3.05
C PHE A 66 1.50 -0.47 -2.02
N SER A 67 2.25 -0.54 -0.92
CA SER A 67 2.15 0.47 0.14
C SER A 67 2.59 1.86 -0.32
N ALA A 68 3.63 1.94 -1.14
CA ALA A 68 4.08 3.22 -1.70
C ALA A 68 3.00 3.84 -2.60
N ILE A 69 2.39 3.02 -3.47
CA ILE A 69 1.31 3.47 -4.35
C ILE A 69 0.11 3.91 -3.53
N LEU A 70 -0.28 3.14 -2.52
CA LEU A 70 -1.37 3.48 -1.62
C LEU A 70 -1.12 4.83 -0.94
N MET A 71 0.04 5.02 -0.34
CA MET A 71 0.39 6.28 0.33
C MET A 71 0.36 7.45 -0.65
N SER A 72 0.81 7.25 -1.88
CA SER A 72 0.86 8.32 -2.88
C SER A 72 -0.51 8.92 -3.20
N GLU A 73 -1.59 8.14 -3.04
CA GLU A 73 -2.95 8.62 -3.27
C GLU A 73 -3.43 9.62 -2.19
N TYR A 74 -2.78 9.59 -1.02
CA TYR A 74 -3.20 10.39 0.14
C TYR A 74 -2.17 11.46 0.52
N LEU A 75 -1.14 11.64 -0.30
CA LEU A 75 -0.12 12.66 -0.10
C LEU A 75 -0.43 13.93 -0.88
N PRO A 76 0.11 15.09 -0.44
CA PRO A 76 -0.01 16.31 -1.21
C PRO A 76 0.62 16.17 -2.59
N GLU A 77 0.09 16.89 -3.57
CA GLU A 77 0.70 16.96 -4.89
C GLU A 77 2.15 17.46 -4.78
N GLY A 78 3.04 16.84 -5.55
CA GLY A 78 4.47 17.16 -5.51
C GLY A 78 5.25 16.45 -4.42
N SER A 79 4.60 15.67 -3.57
CA SER A 79 5.28 14.86 -2.56
C SER A 79 6.11 13.76 -3.21
N ARG A 80 7.15 13.31 -2.49
CA ARG A 80 8.03 12.25 -2.97
C ARG A 80 8.10 11.11 -1.98
N ILE A 81 8.08 9.90 -2.52
CA ILE A 81 8.33 8.69 -1.76
C ILE A 81 9.61 8.07 -2.28
N THR A 82 10.57 7.82 -1.39
CA THR A 82 11.76 7.03 -1.68
C THR A 82 11.58 5.67 -1.04
N THR A 83 11.65 4.61 -1.82
CA THR A 83 11.46 3.25 -1.32
C THR A 83 12.67 2.40 -1.67
N ILE A 84 13.09 1.56 -0.72
CA ILE A 84 14.34 0.78 -0.80
C ILE A 84 13.99 -0.71 -0.85
N GLU A 85 14.55 -1.40 -1.85
CA GLU A 85 14.38 -2.83 -2.01
C GLU A 85 15.68 -3.48 -2.46
N ASN A 86 16.06 -4.58 -1.82
CA ASN A 86 17.26 -5.34 -2.19
C ASN A 86 16.95 -6.69 -2.84
N TYR A 87 15.69 -7.09 -2.93
CA TYR A 87 15.31 -8.33 -3.62
C TYR A 87 15.20 -8.07 -5.12
N GLU A 88 16.24 -8.39 -5.86
CA GLU A 88 16.36 -8.04 -7.29
C GLU A 88 15.20 -8.56 -8.15
N LYS A 89 14.68 -9.76 -7.85
CA LYS A 89 13.57 -10.35 -8.61
C LYS A 89 12.25 -9.59 -8.43
N GLY A 90 12.09 -8.88 -7.31
CA GLY A 90 10.90 -8.09 -7.03
C GLY A 90 10.92 -6.71 -7.66
N ILE A 91 12.09 -6.17 -7.96
CA ILE A 91 12.23 -4.81 -8.47
C ILE A 91 11.46 -4.58 -9.79
N PRO A 92 11.55 -5.47 -10.80
CA PRO A 92 10.78 -5.27 -12.03
C PRO A 92 9.27 -5.25 -11.80
N VAL A 93 8.77 -6.06 -10.88
CA VAL A 93 7.34 -6.11 -10.54
C VAL A 93 6.90 -4.77 -9.93
N ALA A 94 7.66 -4.27 -8.97
CA ALA A 94 7.37 -2.97 -8.34
C ALA A 94 7.39 -1.84 -9.37
N ARG A 95 8.40 -1.80 -10.23
CA ARG A 95 8.50 -0.78 -11.29
C ARG A 95 7.31 -0.83 -12.25
N ASN A 96 6.89 -2.03 -12.63
CA ASN A 96 5.72 -2.18 -13.49
C ASN A 96 4.45 -1.67 -12.79
N ASN A 97 4.29 -1.97 -11.50
CA ASN A 97 3.15 -1.50 -10.73
C ASN A 97 3.13 0.03 -10.59
N PHE A 98 4.28 0.65 -10.36
CA PHE A 98 4.38 2.11 -10.35
C PHE A 98 3.93 2.70 -11.68
N LYS A 99 4.36 2.11 -12.78
CA LYS A 99 3.95 2.53 -14.12
C LYS A 99 2.45 2.41 -14.34
N ARG A 100 1.86 1.28 -13.94
CA ARG A 100 0.42 1.05 -14.03
C ARG A 100 -0.38 2.08 -13.24
N ALA A 101 0.15 2.49 -12.10
CA ALA A 101 -0.48 3.48 -11.23
C ALA A 101 -0.20 4.92 -11.65
N GLY A 102 0.62 5.14 -12.66
CA GLY A 102 0.99 6.48 -13.12
C GLY A 102 1.96 7.20 -12.21
N LYS A 103 2.81 6.45 -11.52
CA LYS A 103 3.75 6.99 -10.53
C LYS A 103 5.20 6.91 -10.97
#